data_51909951e9bdd58913e90a66001d4fb3
#
_entry.id   51909951e9bdd58913e90a66001d4fb3
#
_cell.length_a   1.000
_cell.length_b   1.000
_cell.length_c   1.000
_cell.angle_alpha   90.00
_cell.angle_beta   90.00
_cell.angle_gamma   90.00
#
_symmetry.space_group_name_H-M   'P 1'
#
loop_
_entity.id
_entity.type
_entity.pdbx_description
1 polymer ?
#
loop_
_entity_poly.entity_id
_entity_poly.type
_entity_poly.pdbx_seq_one_letter_code
_entity_poly.pdbx_strand_id
1 'polypeptide(L)'
;KVKRIDQELILKVKPDIVLSDDNLGNKINKRMVGIKLGAYNNEIKHVKLGPAQALIHSVKEVYFVCSSSLRYIGSMIKGTGDSSQLGGPIRIAKISGQVAEIGILPFISIMAYISVSLGLINLFPIPMLDGGHLMFYAFEKILGRPLTQKTQEGFFRIGLFLLLSLMFFTTFNDLKDLGLF
;
A
#
# COMPACT_ATOMS: atom_id res chain seq x y z
N LYS A 1 -12.07 26.20 8.03
CA LYS A 1 -11.62 27.51 7.54
C LYS A 1 -11.05 27.33 6.14
N VAL A 2 -11.48 28.13 5.19
CA VAL A 2 -10.98 28.14 3.80
C VAL A 2 -10.47 29.54 3.51
N LYS A 3 -9.24 29.66 3.00
CA LYS A 3 -8.67 30.96 2.58
C LYS A 3 -9.00 31.13 1.10
N ARG A 4 -9.75 32.17 0.77
CA ARG A 4 -10.09 32.54 -0.60
C ARG A 4 -9.51 33.92 -0.89
N ILE A 5 -8.46 33.97 -1.71
CA ILE A 5 -7.67 35.18 -2.04
C ILE A 5 -7.10 35.80 -0.77
N ASP A 6 -7.70 36.74 -0.09
CA ASP A 6 -7.22 37.33 1.15
C ASP A 6 -8.24 37.28 2.29
N GLN A 7 -9.32 36.53 2.16
CA GLN A 7 -10.35 36.39 3.19
C GLN A 7 -10.41 34.97 3.75
N GLU A 8 -10.40 34.85 5.08
CA GLU A 8 -10.70 33.59 5.77
C GLU A 8 -12.21 33.40 5.87
N LEU A 9 -12.74 32.40 5.19
CA LEU A 9 -14.14 32.04 5.24
C LEU A 9 -14.31 30.76 6.10
N ILE A 10 -15.22 30.84 7.08
CA ILE A 10 -15.66 29.70 7.84
C ILE A 10 -16.92 29.15 7.16
N LEU A 11 -16.74 28.07 6.39
CA LEU A 11 -17.85 27.36 5.76
C LEU A 11 -18.28 26.21 6.67
N LYS A 12 -19.56 26.17 7.04
CA LYS A 12 -20.19 25.01 7.65
C LYS A 12 -20.57 24.06 6.51
N VAL A 13 -19.91 22.93 6.43
CA VAL A 13 -20.20 21.89 5.42
C VAL A 13 -20.95 20.76 6.10
N LYS A 14 -22.12 20.42 5.57
CA LYS A 14 -22.91 19.26 6.00
C LYS A 14 -22.61 18.13 5.03
N PRO A 15 -22.12 16.99 5.51
CA PRO A 15 -21.93 15.83 4.62
C PRO A 15 -23.29 15.32 4.16
N ASP A 16 -23.46 15.18 2.86
CA ASP A 16 -24.65 14.54 2.29
C ASP A 16 -24.40 13.05 2.09
N ILE A 17 -25.45 12.26 2.29
CA ILE A 17 -25.41 10.82 2.00
C ILE A 17 -25.66 10.67 0.50
N VAL A 18 -24.61 10.31 -0.23
CA VAL A 18 -24.70 10.04 -1.66
C VAL A 18 -24.65 8.52 -1.87
N LEU A 19 -25.57 8.03 -2.68
CA LEU A 19 -25.51 6.67 -3.22
C LEU A 19 -24.32 6.63 -4.17
N SER A 20 -23.26 5.97 -3.77
CA SER A 20 -22.10 5.70 -4.60
C SER A 20 -22.06 4.21 -4.89
N ASP A 21 -21.77 3.86 -6.13
CA ASP A 21 -21.46 2.48 -6.43
C ASP A 21 -20.09 2.15 -5.81
N ASP A 22 -20.04 1.04 -5.07
CA ASP A 22 -18.75 0.45 -4.73
C ASP A 22 -18.16 -0.16 -6.01
N ASN A 23 -16.87 -0.49 -5.97
CA ASN A 23 -16.20 -1.11 -7.13
C ASN A 23 -16.77 -2.51 -7.47
N LEU A 24 -17.81 -2.94 -6.76
CA LEU A 24 -18.52 -4.22 -6.90
C LEU A 24 -19.93 -4.05 -7.48
N GLY A 25 -20.32 -2.81 -7.85
CA GLY A 25 -21.67 -2.50 -8.36
C GLY A 25 -22.74 -2.48 -7.28
N ASN A 26 -22.41 -2.56 -6.00
CA ASN A 26 -23.37 -2.41 -4.91
C ASN A 26 -23.55 -0.92 -4.58
N LYS A 27 -24.79 -0.50 -4.40
CA LYS A 27 -25.10 0.86 -3.96
C LYS A 27 -24.86 0.99 -2.46
N ILE A 28 -23.79 1.71 -2.10
CA ILE A 28 -23.48 2.03 -0.71
C ILE A 28 -23.80 3.49 -0.40
N ASN A 29 -24.32 3.72 0.79
CA ASN A 29 -24.53 5.06 1.31
C ASN A 29 -23.20 5.62 1.83
N LYS A 30 -22.54 6.46 1.04
CA LYS A 30 -21.29 7.10 1.42
C LYS A 30 -21.55 8.55 1.82
N ARG A 31 -21.10 8.95 3.00
CA ARG A 31 -21.12 10.36 3.40
C ARG A 31 -20.04 11.09 2.63
N MET A 32 -20.43 11.94 1.72
CA MET A 32 -19.52 12.72 0.90
C MET A 32 -19.74 14.21 1.14
N VAL A 33 -18.65 14.93 1.29
CA VAL A 33 -18.61 16.36 1.24
C VAL A 33 -18.23 16.68 -0.20
N GLY A 34 -19.12 17.25 -1.00
CA GLY A 34 -18.94 17.47 -2.45
C GLY A 34 -17.78 18.44 -2.79
N ILE A 35 -16.60 18.21 -2.22
CA ILE A 35 -15.40 19.00 -2.45
C ILE A 35 -14.47 18.20 -3.35
N LYS A 36 -14.19 18.69 -4.55
CA LYS A 36 -13.09 18.22 -5.37
C LYS A 36 -11.80 18.87 -4.90
N LEU A 37 -10.89 18.08 -4.37
CA LEU A 37 -9.53 18.54 -4.14
C LEU A 37 -8.79 18.53 -5.48
N GLY A 38 -8.36 19.68 -5.93
CA GLY A 38 -7.58 19.86 -7.15
C GLY A 38 -6.53 20.94 -6.94
N ALA A 39 -5.49 20.95 -7.75
CA ALA A 39 -4.53 22.05 -7.75
C ALA A 39 -5.25 23.33 -8.17
N TYR A 40 -5.11 24.40 -7.40
CA TYR A 40 -5.62 25.71 -7.76
C TYR A 40 -4.85 26.19 -9.00
N ASN A 41 -5.56 26.48 -10.07
CA ASN A 41 -5.02 26.89 -11.38
C ASN A 41 -4.07 25.89 -12.07
N ASN A 42 -4.15 24.60 -11.77
CA ASN A 42 -3.21 23.60 -12.31
C ASN A 42 -1.73 23.87 -11.99
N GLU A 43 -1.44 24.73 -11.01
CA GLU A 43 -0.08 25.03 -10.61
C GLU A 43 0.48 23.90 -9.75
N ILE A 44 1.31 23.06 -10.34
CA ILE A 44 2.16 22.13 -9.62
C ILE A 44 3.31 22.95 -9.04
N LYS A 45 3.29 23.15 -7.72
CA LYS A 45 4.35 23.90 -7.04
C LYS A 45 5.58 23.01 -6.90
N HIS A 46 6.56 23.22 -7.75
CA HIS A 46 7.85 22.54 -7.64
C HIS A 46 8.64 23.14 -6.47
N VAL A 47 8.76 22.40 -5.38
CA VAL A 47 9.60 22.79 -4.25
C VAL A 47 11.01 22.25 -4.49
N LYS A 48 11.98 23.13 -4.71
CA LYS A 48 13.40 22.76 -4.81
C LYS A 48 13.94 22.59 -3.38
N LEU A 49 14.23 21.36 -3.00
CA LEU A 49 14.87 21.04 -1.73
C LEU A 49 16.39 20.99 -1.90
N GLY A 50 17.12 21.49 -0.91
CA GLY A 50 18.56 21.26 -0.84
C GLY A 50 18.87 19.76 -0.57
N PRO A 51 20.09 19.28 -0.88
CA PRO A 51 20.43 17.85 -0.77
C PRO A 51 20.14 17.25 0.63
N ALA A 52 20.49 17.98 1.69
CA ALA A 52 20.25 17.52 3.06
C ALA A 52 18.74 17.45 3.40
N GLN A 53 17.98 18.44 2.95
CA GLN A 53 16.52 18.46 3.15
C GLN A 53 15.84 17.38 2.34
N ALA A 54 16.30 17.10 1.11
CA ALA A 54 15.80 16.02 0.28
C ALA A 54 16.02 14.66 0.94
N LEU A 55 17.21 14.42 1.53
CA LEU A 55 17.49 13.18 2.25
C LEU A 55 16.57 13.00 3.46
N ILE A 56 16.39 14.04 4.28
CA ILE A 56 15.49 13.99 5.44
C ILE A 56 14.05 13.71 4.99
N HIS A 57 13.62 14.34 3.90
CA HIS A 57 12.27 14.13 3.35
C HIS A 57 12.09 12.70 2.86
N SER A 58 13.08 12.15 2.14
CA SER A 58 13.04 10.76 1.66
C SER A 58 12.97 9.75 2.81
N VAL A 59 13.72 9.95 3.90
CA VAL A 59 13.65 9.08 5.08
C VAL A 59 12.26 9.15 5.73
N LYS A 60 11.68 10.34 5.83
CA LYS A 60 10.31 10.51 6.35
C LYS A 60 9.27 9.80 5.47
N GLU A 61 9.44 9.87 4.15
CA GLU A 61 8.58 9.18 3.19
C GLU A 61 8.67 7.66 3.34
N VAL A 62 9.87 7.10 3.44
CA VAL A 62 10.06 5.65 3.70
C VAL A 62 9.37 5.25 5.00
N TYR A 63 9.57 6.02 6.08
CA TYR A 63 8.91 5.77 7.36
C TYR A 63 7.38 5.85 7.24
N PHE A 64 6.86 6.82 6.51
CA PHE A 64 5.43 6.97 6.26
C PHE A 64 4.86 5.76 5.50
N VAL A 65 5.52 5.32 4.44
CA VAL A 65 5.11 4.13 3.67
C VAL A 65 5.11 2.89 4.55
N CYS A 66 6.20 2.63 5.28
CA CYS A 66 6.29 1.48 6.18
C CYS A 66 5.21 1.50 7.27
N SER A 67 5.05 2.63 7.95
CA SER A 67 4.07 2.76 9.05
C SER A 67 2.63 2.64 8.55
N SER A 68 2.32 3.18 7.39
CA SER A 68 1.00 3.10 6.76
C SER A 68 0.70 1.68 6.32
N SER A 69 1.66 0.99 5.71
CA SER A 69 1.52 -0.42 5.30
C SER A 69 1.28 -1.34 6.50
N LEU A 70 2.07 -1.17 7.58
CA LEU A 70 1.88 -1.94 8.82
C LEU A 70 0.52 -1.68 9.46
N ARG A 71 0.07 -0.43 9.47
CA ARG A 71 -1.25 -0.06 9.99
C ARG A 71 -2.36 -0.67 9.17
N TYR A 72 -2.21 -0.65 7.84
CA TYR A 72 -3.17 -1.28 6.93
C TYR A 72 -3.26 -2.79 7.15
N ILE A 73 -2.12 -3.49 7.22
CA ILE A 73 -2.08 -4.93 7.54
C ILE A 73 -2.71 -5.19 8.91
N GLY A 74 -2.41 -4.36 9.91
CA GLY A 74 -3.04 -4.45 11.23
C GLY A 74 -4.56 -4.29 11.20
N SER A 75 -5.09 -3.42 10.35
CA SER A 75 -6.54 -3.25 10.15
C SER A 75 -7.18 -4.47 9.48
N MET A 76 -6.46 -5.09 8.54
CA MET A 76 -6.89 -6.33 7.90
C MET A 76 -7.01 -7.48 8.89
N ILE A 77 -6.00 -7.65 9.75
CA ILE A 77 -6.02 -8.69 10.80
C ILE A 77 -7.17 -8.47 11.78
N LYS A 78 -7.51 -7.22 12.07
CA LYS A 78 -8.64 -6.86 12.95
C LYS A 78 -10.01 -6.98 12.27
N GLY A 79 -10.06 -7.32 10.98
CA GLY A 79 -11.29 -7.40 10.21
C GLY A 79 -11.96 -6.05 9.90
N THR A 80 -11.25 -4.93 10.11
CA THR A 80 -11.75 -3.57 9.82
C THR A 80 -11.21 -3.03 8.49
N GLY A 81 -10.26 -3.73 7.88
CA GLY A 81 -9.68 -3.38 6.59
C GLY A 81 -10.51 -3.90 5.43
N ASP A 82 -10.52 -3.15 4.34
CA ASP A 82 -11.20 -3.53 3.11
C ASP A 82 -10.27 -4.38 2.23
N SER A 83 -10.56 -5.67 2.13
CA SER A 83 -9.75 -6.62 1.35
C SER A 83 -9.79 -6.38 -0.15
N SER A 84 -10.77 -5.65 -0.67
CA SER A 84 -10.85 -5.29 -2.10
C SER A 84 -9.73 -4.34 -2.53
N GLN A 85 -9.12 -3.63 -1.57
CA GLN A 85 -8.00 -2.72 -1.83
C GLN A 85 -6.65 -3.45 -1.98
N LEU A 86 -6.58 -4.74 -1.67
CA LEU A 86 -5.39 -5.54 -1.93
C LEU A 86 -5.25 -5.75 -3.43
N GLY A 87 -4.41 -4.93 -4.05
CA GLY A 87 -4.05 -5.08 -5.45
C GLY A 87 -3.00 -6.16 -5.64
N GLY A 88 -3.15 -6.92 -6.72
CA GLY A 88 -2.19 -7.91 -7.17
C GLY A 88 -1.26 -7.37 -8.27
N PRO A 89 -0.53 -8.26 -8.94
CA PRO A 89 0.44 -7.88 -9.96
C PRO A 89 -0.18 -7.16 -11.17
N ILE A 90 -1.43 -7.46 -11.52
CA ILE A 90 -2.12 -6.83 -12.65
C ILE A 90 -2.43 -5.37 -12.33
N ARG A 91 -2.92 -5.10 -11.12
CA ARG A 91 -3.19 -3.73 -10.64
C ARG A 91 -1.90 -2.90 -10.57
N ILE A 92 -0.81 -3.49 -10.07
CA ILE A 92 0.50 -2.82 -10.04
C ILE A 92 0.95 -2.45 -11.46
N ALA A 93 0.86 -3.38 -12.42
CA ALA A 93 1.21 -3.11 -13.81
C ALA A 93 0.34 -2.00 -14.41
N LYS A 94 -0.98 -2.03 -14.19
CA LYS A 94 -1.91 -1.00 -14.67
C LYS A 94 -1.58 0.39 -14.11
N ILE A 95 -1.40 0.50 -12.79
CA ILE A 95 -1.06 1.78 -12.14
C ILE A 95 0.30 2.27 -12.63
N SER A 96 1.30 1.38 -12.76
CA SER A 96 2.62 1.75 -13.27
C SER A 96 2.55 2.28 -14.70
N GLY A 97 1.73 1.68 -15.58
CA GLY A 97 1.48 2.19 -16.93
C GLY A 97 0.83 3.58 -16.93
N GLN A 98 -0.22 3.77 -16.14
CA GLN A 98 -0.88 5.07 -16.01
C GLN A 98 0.06 6.17 -15.48
N VAL A 99 0.89 5.83 -14.51
CA VAL A 99 1.86 6.80 -13.95
C VAL A 99 2.99 7.10 -14.93
N ALA A 100 3.39 6.13 -15.76
CA ALA A 100 4.38 6.35 -16.84
C ALA A 100 3.90 7.37 -17.87
N GLU A 101 2.60 7.39 -18.19
CA GLU A 101 1.98 8.38 -19.08
C GLU A 101 2.03 9.80 -18.51
N ILE A 102 2.02 9.95 -17.17
CA ILE A 102 2.13 11.27 -16.51
C ILE A 102 3.54 11.84 -16.66
N GLY A 103 4.57 10.99 -16.65
CA GLY A 103 5.96 11.36 -16.86
C GLY A 103 6.96 10.56 -16.06
N ILE A 104 8.24 10.78 -16.37
CA ILE A 104 9.36 9.99 -15.80
C ILE A 104 9.52 10.17 -14.28
N LEU A 105 9.32 11.38 -13.74
CA LEU A 105 9.49 11.63 -12.29
C LEU A 105 8.43 10.91 -11.44
N PRO A 106 7.12 10.99 -11.76
CA PRO A 106 6.10 10.16 -11.10
C PRO A 106 6.39 8.67 -11.23
N PHE A 107 6.88 8.22 -12.38
CA PHE A 107 7.21 6.82 -12.60
C PHE A 107 8.36 6.33 -11.69
N ILE A 108 9.44 7.11 -11.56
CA ILE A 108 10.53 6.80 -10.62
C ILE A 108 10.01 6.80 -9.17
N SER A 109 9.09 7.71 -8.84
CA SER A 109 8.52 7.76 -7.50
C SER A 109 7.71 6.50 -7.16
N ILE A 110 6.86 6.02 -8.08
CA ILE A 110 6.10 4.78 -7.84
C ILE A 110 7.03 3.57 -7.76
N MET A 111 8.09 3.51 -8.56
CA MET A 111 9.10 2.46 -8.45
C MET A 111 9.76 2.44 -7.06
N ALA A 112 10.08 3.61 -6.51
CA ALA A 112 10.62 3.72 -5.16
C ALA A 112 9.63 3.23 -4.10
N TYR A 113 8.33 3.59 -4.21
CA TYR A 113 7.29 3.10 -3.30
C TYR A 113 7.12 1.58 -3.37
N ILE A 114 7.10 1.01 -4.57
CA ILE A 114 7.03 -0.45 -4.76
C ILE A 114 8.26 -1.12 -4.14
N SER A 115 9.45 -0.57 -4.35
CA SER A 115 10.71 -1.10 -3.80
C SER A 115 10.70 -1.12 -2.27
N VAL A 116 10.29 -0.02 -1.63
CA VAL A 116 10.16 0.06 -0.16
C VAL A 116 9.12 -0.94 0.36
N SER A 117 7.98 -1.06 -0.31
CA SER A 117 6.92 -1.98 0.08
C SER A 117 7.37 -3.43 -0.04
N LEU A 118 8.08 -3.78 -1.13
CA LEU A 118 8.63 -5.11 -1.34
C LEU A 118 9.70 -5.46 -0.28
N GLY A 119 10.58 -4.51 0.05
CA GLY A 119 11.55 -4.67 1.13
C GLY A 119 10.87 -4.89 2.49
N LEU A 120 9.81 -4.13 2.77
CA LEU A 120 9.03 -4.30 4.00
C LEU A 120 8.38 -5.69 4.08
N ILE A 121 7.75 -6.15 3.00
CA ILE A 121 7.12 -7.48 2.95
C ILE A 121 8.16 -8.57 3.16
N ASN A 122 9.34 -8.44 2.56
CA ASN A 122 10.41 -9.42 2.72
C ASN A 122 10.94 -9.52 4.15
N LEU A 123 10.76 -8.50 4.99
CA LEU A 123 11.12 -8.55 6.42
C LEU A 123 10.08 -9.25 7.28
N PHE A 124 8.89 -9.59 6.75
CA PHE A 124 7.89 -10.32 7.53
C PHE A 124 8.36 -11.74 7.88
N PRO A 125 7.98 -12.25 9.06
CA PRO A 125 8.37 -13.59 9.52
C PRO A 125 7.57 -14.69 8.79
N ILE A 126 7.59 -14.66 7.46
CA ILE A 126 6.94 -15.62 6.60
C ILE A 126 8.03 -16.54 6.01
N PRO A 127 7.96 -17.86 6.20
CA PRO A 127 8.88 -18.78 5.55
C PRO A 127 8.89 -18.52 4.04
N MET A 128 10.02 -18.60 3.39
CA MET A 128 10.32 -18.22 2.00
C MET A 128 10.74 -16.75 1.79
N LEU A 129 10.49 -15.85 2.74
CA LEU A 129 10.98 -14.47 2.71
C LEU A 129 12.22 -14.33 3.59
N ASP A 130 12.97 -13.24 3.43
CA ASP A 130 14.19 -12.99 4.19
C ASP A 130 13.93 -12.94 5.71
N GLY A 131 12.79 -12.36 6.11
CA GLY A 131 12.35 -12.34 7.52
C GLY A 131 12.08 -13.73 8.09
N GLY A 132 11.67 -14.69 7.25
CA GLY A 132 11.54 -16.09 7.65
C GLY A 132 12.89 -16.74 7.96
N HIS A 133 13.91 -16.45 7.18
CA HIS A 133 15.29 -16.90 7.47
C HIS A 133 15.82 -16.28 8.75
N LEU A 134 15.60 -14.97 8.97
CA LEU A 134 15.97 -14.31 10.24
C LEU A 134 15.26 -14.96 11.45
N MET A 135 13.99 -15.34 11.28
CA MET A 135 13.25 -16.07 12.30
C MET A 135 13.90 -17.43 12.61
N PHE A 136 14.33 -18.18 11.58
CA PHE A 136 15.03 -19.46 11.78
C PHE A 136 16.34 -19.27 12.54
N TYR A 137 17.16 -18.30 12.17
CA TYR A 137 18.39 -17.98 12.91
C TYR A 137 18.11 -17.60 14.37
N ALA A 138 17.04 -16.86 14.64
CA ALA A 138 16.63 -16.54 16.00
C ALA A 138 16.25 -17.79 16.79
N PHE A 139 15.48 -18.72 16.20
CA PHE A 139 15.15 -19.99 16.82
C PHE A 139 16.35 -20.87 17.05
N GLU A 140 17.28 -20.99 16.11
CA GLU A 140 18.52 -21.75 16.26
C GLU A 140 19.39 -21.21 17.39
N LYS A 141 19.46 -19.88 17.52
CA LYS A 141 20.17 -19.23 18.63
C LYS A 141 19.55 -19.54 19.99
N ILE A 142 18.21 -19.56 20.09
CA ILE A 142 17.49 -19.88 21.32
C ILE A 142 17.63 -21.37 21.68
N LEU A 143 17.54 -22.25 20.69
CA LEU A 143 17.63 -23.71 20.85
C LEU A 143 19.07 -24.20 21.07
N GLY A 144 20.09 -23.38 20.76
CA GLY A 144 21.49 -23.74 20.81
C GLY A 144 21.90 -24.82 19.77
N ARG A 145 21.05 -25.11 18.80
CA ARG A 145 21.31 -26.11 17.73
C ARG A 145 20.59 -25.70 16.44
N PRO A 146 21.13 -26.09 15.27
CA PRO A 146 20.47 -25.82 14.01
C PRO A 146 19.13 -26.59 13.89
N LEU A 147 18.18 -25.96 13.18
CA LEU A 147 16.92 -26.61 12.84
C LEU A 147 17.16 -27.76 11.87
N THR A 148 16.44 -28.86 12.06
CA THR A 148 16.56 -30.01 11.14
C THR A 148 16.03 -29.63 9.76
N GLN A 149 16.62 -30.22 8.72
CA GLN A 149 16.20 -29.99 7.34
C GLN A 149 14.71 -30.24 7.13
N LYS A 150 14.17 -31.32 7.73
CA LYS A 150 12.74 -31.65 7.66
C LYS A 150 11.85 -30.52 8.23
N THR A 151 12.30 -29.91 9.34
CA THR A 151 11.57 -28.79 9.95
C THR A 151 11.59 -27.58 9.04
N GLN A 152 12.75 -27.21 8.49
CA GLN A 152 12.87 -26.10 7.55
C GLN A 152 12.01 -26.33 6.29
N GLU A 153 12.06 -27.51 5.68
CA GLU A 153 11.24 -27.88 4.52
C GLU A 153 9.74 -27.78 4.83
N GLY A 154 9.30 -28.20 6.03
CA GLY A 154 7.92 -28.07 6.46
C GLY A 154 7.46 -26.61 6.50
N PHE A 155 8.26 -25.74 7.10
CA PHE A 155 7.98 -24.29 7.13
C PHE A 155 7.98 -23.69 5.73
N PHE A 156 8.92 -24.06 4.86
CA PHE A 156 8.94 -23.56 3.48
C PHE A 156 7.69 -23.98 2.69
N ARG A 157 7.19 -25.18 2.86
CA ARG A 157 5.94 -25.64 2.22
C ARG A 157 4.74 -24.78 2.68
N ILE A 158 4.66 -24.49 3.99
CA ILE A 158 3.61 -23.62 4.54
C ILE A 158 3.74 -22.19 3.97
N GLY A 159 4.96 -21.64 3.96
CA GLY A 159 5.22 -20.31 3.41
C GLY A 159 4.85 -20.23 1.93
N LEU A 160 5.24 -21.21 1.14
CA LEU A 160 4.90 -21.31 -0.28
C LEU A 160 3.38 -21.35 -0.50
N PHE A 161 2.69 -22.19 0.29
CA PHE A 161 1.22 -22.27 0.21
C PHE A 161 0.56 -20.93 0.53
N LEU A 162 1.00 -20.24 1.57
CA LEU A 162 0.49 -18.91 1.94
C LEU A 162 0.72 -17.89 0.82
N LEU A 163 1.94 -17.84 0.26
CA LEU A 163 2.27 -16.91 -0.82
C LEU A 163 1.44 -17.17 -2.08
N LEU A 164 1.32 -18.44 -2.48
CA LEU A 164 0.51 -18.82 -3.65
C LEU A 164 -0.97 -18.52 -3.43
N SER A 165 -1.50 -18.78 -2.23
CA SER A 165 -2.88 -18.45 -1.88
C SER A 165 -3.14 -16.95 -1.92
N LEU A 166 -2.22 -16.14 -1.39
CA LEU A 166 -2.31 -14.68 -1.45
C LEU A 166 -2.22 -14.17 -2.89
N MET A 167 -1.28 -14.70 -3.68
CA MET A 167 -1.14 -14.35 -5.09
C MET A 167 -2.41 -14.67 -5.87
N PHE A 168 -2.99 -15.85 -5.65
CA PHE A 168 -4.25 -16.24 -6.29
C PHE A 168 -5.38 -15.28 -5.88
N PHE A 169 -5.50 -15.00 -4.58
CA PHE A 169 -6.53 -14.11 -4.06
C PHE A 169 -6.42 -12.68 -4.64
N THR A 170 -5.22 -12.10 -4.64
CA THR A 170 -5.01 -10.74 -5.17
C THR A 170 -5.20 -10.69 -6.68
N THR A 171 -4.77 -11.72 -7.41
CA THR A 171 -5.01 -11.80 -8.87
C THR A 171 -6.50 -11.94 -9.16
N PHE A 172 -7.25 -12.71 -8.37
CA PHE A 172 -8.70 -12.80 -8.52
C PHE A 172 -9.39 -11.45 -8.28
N ASN A 173 -8.96 -10.70 -7.25
CA ASN A 173 -9.45 -9.33 -7.03
C ASN A 173 -9.15 -8.41 -8.22
N ASP A 174 -7.93 -8.49 -8.76
CA ASP A 174 -7.55 -7.67 -9.92
C ASP A 174 -8.42 -7.98 -11.16
N LEU A 175 -8.71 -9.24 -11.42
CA LEU A 175 -9.57 -9.67 -12.54
C LEU A 175 -11.02 -9.19 -12.36
N LYS A 176 -11.50 -9.19 -11.12
CA LYS A 176 -12.82 -8.65 -10.77
C LYS A 176 -12.88 -7.14 -11.00
N ASP A 177 -11.84 -6.40 -10.61
CA ASP A 177 -11.72 -4.95 -10.85
C ASP A 177 -11.63 -4.59 -12.35
N LEU A 178 -11.25 -5.54 -13.20
CA LEU A 178 -11.26 -5.39 -14.66
C LEU A 178 -12.63 -5.70 -15.29
N GLY A 179 -13.61 -6.14 -14.50
CA GLY A 179 -14.95 -6.47 -14.98
C GLY A 179 -15.02 -7.75 -15.81
N LEU A 180 -14.08 -8.68 -15.58
CA LEU A 180 -14.06 -9.98 -16.28
C LEU A 180 -14.98 -11.03 -15.64
N PHE A 181 -15.52 -10.74 -14.43
CA PHE A 181 -16.47 -11.59 -13.72
C PHE A 181 -17.54 -10.77 -13.01
#